data_2bc94e704a2f66ff50c6a60f34f6569d
#
_entry.id   2bc94e704a2f66ff50c6a60f34f6569d
#
_cell.length_a   1.000
_cell.length_b   1.000
_cell.length_c   1.000
_cell.angle_alpha   90.00
_cell.angle_beta   90.00
_cell.angle_gamma   90.00
#
_symmetry.space_group_name_H-M   'P 1'
#
loop_
_entity.id
_entity.type
_entity.pdbx_description
1 polymer ?
#
loop_
_entity_poly.entity_id
_entity_poly.type
_entity_poly.pdbx_seq_one_letter_code
_entity_poly.pdbx_strand_id
1 'polypeptide(L)'
;DVSAVRQLDLAGNCRLSAGWIDAHVHCYPDSPIYHDEPDRVGVASGVTSVVDAGSTGADDIDAFYQLARSAKTNVFAFLNISRIGLLRQNELAELTDIDKREAGQAIANHPGFIIGIKARMSSSVVGKNGTRPLVLAKEIQRENRQLPLMVHIGNNPPDLDEIADLLTSGDIIT
;
A
#
# COMPACT_ATOMS: atom_id res chain seq x y z
N ASP A 1 -18.17 8.35 -38.99
CA ASP A 1 -19.33 7.90 -38.22
C ASP A 1 -18.90 6.74 -37.35
N VAL A 2 -19.08 6.88 -36.03
CA VAL A 2 -18.82 5.81 -35.06
C VAL A 2 -20.19 5.23 -34.72
N SER A 3 -20.46 4.00 -35.12
CA SER A 3 -21.68 3.28 -34.69
C SER A 3 -21.47 2.77 -33.25
N ALA A 4 -22.30 3.20 -32.31
CA ALA A 4 -22.28 2.71 -30.94
C ALA A 4 -23.00 1.37 -30.85
N VAL A 5 -22.35 0.40 -30.19
CA VAL A 5 -22.97 -0.91 -29.86
C VAL A 5 -23.99 -0.76 -28.72
N ARG A 6 -23.84 0.25 -27.87
CA ARG A 6 -24.72 0.58 -26.75
C ARG A 6 -24.73 2.08 -26.52
N GLN A 7 -25.90 2.64 -26.31
CA GLN A 7 -26.07 4.04 -25.90
C GLN A 7 -26.72 4.08 -24.52
N LEU A 8 -26.18 4.89 -23.61
CA LEU A 8 -26.72 5.16 -22.30
C LEU A 8 -27.08 6.64 -22.22
N ASP A 9 -28.36 6.94 -22.09
CA ASP A 9 -28.86 8.31 -21.88
C ASP A 9 -28.83 8.63 -20.38
N LEU A 10 -28.01 9.60 -19.98
CA LEU A 10 -27.91 10.09 -18.61
C LEU A 10 -28.93 11.17 -18.25
N ALA A 11 -29.87 11.46 -19.15
CA ALA A 11 -30.97 12.43 -18.98
C ALA A 11 -30.52 13.83 -18.48
N GLY A 12 -29.29 14.22 -18.71
CA GLY A 12 -28.72 15.50 -18.28
C GLY A 12 -28.51 15.69 -16.76
N ASN A 13 -28.79 14.68 -15.95
CA ASN A 13 -28.71 14.77 -14.49
C ASN A 13 -27.46 14.17 -13.88
N CYS A 14 -26.61 13.54 -14.70
CA CYS A 14 -25.38 12.88 -14.26
C CYS A 14 -24.15 13.59 -14.83
N ARG A 15 -23.03 13.41 -14.15
CA ARG A 15 -21.71 13.80 -14.66
C ARG A 15 -20.92 12.54 -14.93
N LEU A 16 -20.22 12.52 -16.05
CA LEU A 16 -19.28 11.44 -16.39
C LEU A 16 -17.86 11.91 -16.08
N SER A 17 -17.11 11.07 -15.39
CA SER A 17 -15.69 11.27 -15.14
C SER A 17 -14.91 9.99 -15.46
N ALA A 18 -13.60 10.09 -15.56
CA ALA A 18 -12.73 8.92 -15.43
C ALA A 18 -12.96 8.23 -14.08
N GLY A 19 -12.64 6.95 -13.97
CA GLY A 19 -12.72 6.23 -12.72
C GLY A 19 -11.81 6.83 -11.65
N TRP A 20 -12.30 6.89 -10.42
CA TRP A 20 -11.54 7.39 -9.29
C TRP A 20 -10.49 6.37 -8.83
N ILE A 21 -9.41 6.89 -8.25
CA ILE A 21 -8.34 6.09 -7.65
C ILE A 21 -8.29 6.43 -6.16
N ASP A 22 -8.40 5.43 -5.30
CA ASP A 22 -8.10 5.56 -3.88
C ASP A 22 -6.70 4.99 -3.61
N ALA A 23 -5.79 5.86 -3.21
CA ALA A 23 -4.39 5.51 -3.05
C ALA A 23 -4.02 5.03 -1.63
N HIS A 24 -5.00 4.89 -0.73
CA HIS A 24 -4.75 4.43 0.63
C HIS A 24 -5.95 3.66 1.19
N VAL A 25 -6.02 2.38 0.87
CA VAL A 25 -6.99 1.44 1.46
C VAL A 25 -6.28 0.27 2.14
N HIS A 26 -7.05 -0.52 2.89
CA HIS A 26 -6.63 -1.82 3.40
C HIS A 26 -7.65 -2.84 2.91
N CYS A 27 -7.32 -3.57 1.82
CA CYS A 27 -8.26 -4.44 1.13
C CYS A 27 -7.78 -5.90 0.99
N TYR A 28 -6.92 -6.33 1.91
CA TYR A 28 -6.58 -7.75 2.07
C TYR A 28 -7.47 -8.36 3.16
N PRO A 29 -8.46 -9.21 2.82
CA PRO A 29 -9.46 -9.71 3.76
C PRO A 29 -8.90 -10.52 4.92
N ASP A 30 -7.77 -11.21 4.71
CA ASP A 30 -7.16 -12.06 5.73
C ASP A 30 -6.25 -11.29 6.72
N SER A 31 -6.11 -9.96 6.54
CA SER A 31 -5.40 -9.14 7.53
C SER A 31 -6.21 -9.05 8.83
N PRO A 32 -5.60 -9.32 10.00
CA PRO A 32 -6.37 -9.41 11.24
C PRO A 32 -6.77 -8.07 11.85
N ILE A 33 -6.12 -6.97 11.47
CA ILE A 33 -6.36 -5.66 12.14
C ILE A 33 -7.03 -4.61 11.25
N TYR A 34 -6.60 -4.45 10.01
CA TYR A 34 -7.24 -3.55 9.04
C TYR A 34 -7.49 -4.34 7.76
N HIS A 35 -8.74 -4.55 7.42
CA HIS A 35 -9.10 -5.36 6.27
C HIS A 35 -10.45 -4.94 5.67
N ASP A 36 -10.57 -5.15 4.40
CA ASP A 36 -11.83 -5.11 3.65
C ASP A 36 -11.63 -5.94 2.36
N GLU A 37 -12.66 -5.99 1.53
CA GLU A 37 -12.60 -6.65 0.22
C GLU A 37 -12.37 -5.63 -0.90
N PRO A 38 -11.53 -5.94 -1.91
CA PRO A 38 -11.22 -4.99 -2.99
C PRO A 38 -12.44 -4.43 -3.69
N ASP A 39 -13.43 -5.25 -4.04
CA ASP A 39 -14.61 -4.80 -4.77
C ASP A 39 -15.57 -3.98 -3.90
N ARG A 40 -15.52 -4.16 -2.58
CA ARG A 40 -16.32 -3.39 -1.64
C ARG A 40 -15.82 -1.96 -1.48
N VAL A 41 -14.51 -1.79 -1.26
CA VAL A 41 -13.88 -0.47 -1.18
C VAL A 41 -13.66 0.17 -2.54
N GLY A 42 -13.65 -0.63 -3.60
CA GLY A 42 -13.46 -0.21 -4.98
C GLY A 42 -14.77 0.05 -5.72
N VAL A 43 -15.10 -0.80 -6.70
CA VAL A 43 -16.21 -0.57 -7.64
C VAL A 43 -17.58 -0.43 -6.97
N ALA A 44 -17.84 -1.09 -5.85
CA ALA A 44 -19.09 -0.92 -5.11
C ALA A 44 -19.20 0.47 -4.44
N SER A 45 -18.07 1.13 -4.18
CA SER A 45 -17.98 2.49 -3.63
C SER A 45 -17.75 3.57 -4.71
N GLY A 46 -17.79 3.20 -5.99
CA GLY A 46 -17.59 4.14 -7.10
C GLY A 46 -16.13 4.42 -7.45
N VAL A 47 -15.20 3.66 -6.88
CA VAL A 47 -13.76 3.75 -7.14
C VAL A 47 -13.35 2.60 -8.05
N THR A 48 -12.62 2.89 -9.13
CA THR A 48 -12.25 1.86 -10.12
C THR A 48 -10.86 1.26 -9.91
N SER A 49 -10.02 1.95 -9.14
CA SER A 49 -8.68 1.50 -8.81
C SER A 49 -8.36 1.81 -7.36
N VAL A 50 -7.77 0.87 -6.66
CA VAL A 50 -7.35 1.02 -5.26
C VAL A 50 -5.89 0.63 -5.10
N VAL A 51 -5.23 1.28 -4.15
CA VAL A 51 -3.87 0.92 -3.74
C VAL A 51 -3.90 0.50 -2.27
N ASP A 52 -3.64 -0.77 -2.02
CA ASP A 52 -3.49 -1.26 -0.65
C ASP A 52 -2.24 -0.66 0.00
N ALA A 53 -2.42 -0.06 1.16
CA ALA A 53 -1.38 0.66 1.86
C ALA A 53 -0.61 -0.21 2.86
N GLY A 54 -0.17 -1.38 2.41
CA GLY A 54 0.72 -2.25 3.17
C GLY A 54 0.01 -3.18 4.14
N SER A 55 -1.17 -3.68 3.79
CA SER A 55 -1.82 -4.76 4.55
C SER A 55 -0.97 -6.02 4.56
N THR A 56 -0.26 -6.31 3.45
CA THR A 56 0.62 -7.46 3.32
C THR A 56 2.09 -7.07 3.28
N GLY A 57 2.92 -7.93 3.84
CA GLY A 57 4.37 -7.96 3.62
C GLY A 57 4.76 -9.12 2.71
N ALA A 58 6.05 -9.49 2.71
CA ALA A 58 6.57 -10.54 1.84
C ALA A 58 5.95 -11.92 2.09
N ASP A 59 5.46 -12.20 3.32
CA ASP A 59 4.90 -13.51 3.67
C ASP A 59 3.55 -13.78 2.98
N ASP A 60 2.71 -12.74 2.80
CA ASP A 60 1.32 -12.91 2.34
C ASP A 60 1.04 -12.25 0.99
N ILE A 61 2.01 -11.58 0.37
CA ILE A 61 1.80 -10.84 -0.88
C ILE A 61 1.36 -11.72 -2.04
N ASP A 62 1.81 -12.97 -2.10
CA ASP A 62 1.42 -13.92 -3.13
C ASP A 62 -0.08 -14.25 -3.05
N ALA A 63 -0.59 -14.48 -1.83
CA ALA A 63 -2.01 -14.74 -1.59
C ALA A 63 -2.85 -13.50 -1.95
N PHE A 64 -2.41 -12.32 -1.54
CA PHE A 64 -3.09 -11.08 -1.90
C PHE A 64 -3.09 -10.83 -3.41
N TYR A 65 -1.99 -11.09 -4.10
CA TYR A 65 -1.93 -10.96 -5.56
C TYR A 65 -2.96 -11.85 -6.27
N GLN A 66 -3.13 -13.12 -5.83
CA GLN A 66 -4.12 -14.01 -6.42
C GLN A 66 -5.55 -13.50 -6.19
N LEU A 67 -5.84 -13.00 -5.01
CA LEU A 67 -7.12 -12.38 -4.68
C LEU A 67 -7.37 -11.13 -5.53
N ALA A 68 -6.40 -10.23 -5.62
CA ALA A 68 -6.47 -9.00 -6.40
C ALA A 68 -6.78 -9.25 -7.88
N ARG A 69 -6.21 -10.30 -8.46
CA ARG A 69 -6.48 -10.70 -9.86
C ARG A 69 -7.92 -11.16 -10.12
N SER A 70 -8.63 -11.61 -9.10
CA SER A 70 -10.03 -12.04 -9.21
C SER A 70 -11.03 -10.91 -9.01
N ALA A 71 -10.58 -9.76 -8.50
CA ALA A 71 -11.42 -8.60 -8.27
C ALA A 71 -11.82 -7.89 -9.58
N LYS A 72 -12.95 -7.20 -9.56
CA LYS A 72 -13.39 -6.28 -10.63
C LYS A 72 -12.69 -4.93 -10.55
N THR A 73 -12.32 -4.53 -9.34
CA THR A 73 -11.53 -3.34 -9.05
C THR A 73 -10.08 -3.57 -9.48
N ASN A 74 -9.45 -2.57 -10.08
CA ASN A 74 -8.01 -2.62 -10.30
C ASN A 74 -7.30 -2.44 -8.96
N VAL A 75 -6.54 -3.44 -8.55
CA VAL A 75 -5.85 -3.46 -7.25
C VAL A 75 -4.36 -3.38 -7.45
N PHE A 76 -3.73 -2.46 -6.75
CA PHE A 76 -2.28 -2.32 -6.62
C PHE A 76 -1.91 -2.37 -5.14
N ALA A 77 -0.62 -2.57 -4.84
CA ALA A 77 -0.15 -2.64 -3.47
C ALA A 77 1.13 -1.82 -3.24
N PHE A 78 1.20 -1.17 -2.08
CA PHE A 78 2.45 -0.84 -1.42
C PHE A 78 2.80 -2.00 -0.49
N LEU A 79 3.97 -2.60 -0.68
CA LEU A 79 4.45 -3.70 0.16
C LEU A 79 4.86 -3.18 1.53
N ASN A 80 4.31 -3.72 2.61
CA ASN A 80 4.81 -3.41 3.96
C ASN A 80 6.27 -3.84 4.07
N ILE A 81 7.12 -2.99 4.64
CA ILE A 81 8.55 -3.32 4.84
C ILE A 81 8.75 -4.43 5.86
N SER A 82 7.80 -4.64 6.77
CA SER A 82 7.73 -5.83 7.60
C SER A 82 7.20 -7.00 6.78
N ARG A 83 7.91 -8.13 6.77
CA ARG A 83 7.53 -9.32 6.02
C ARG A 83 6.16 -9.86 6.44
N ILE A 84 5.75 -9.63 7.69
CA ILE A 84 4.49 -10.08 8.26
C ILE A 84 3.29 -9.17 7.93
N GLY A 85 3.51 -8.01 7.27
CA GLY A 85 2.42 -7.06 7.03
C GLY A 85 1.71 -6.63 8.31
N LEU A 86 0.39 -6.45 8.24
CA LEU A 86 -0.45 -6.05 9.37
C LEU A 86 -0.94 -7.23 10.22
N LEU A 87 -0.08 -8.23 10.45
CA LEU A 87 -0.41 -9.35 11.34
C LEU A 87 -0.63 -8.88 12.80
N ARG A 88 0.04 -7.79 13.18
CA ARG A 88 -0.08 -7.16 14.49
C ARG A 88 0.10 -5.65 14.40
N GLN A 89 -0.33 -4.92 15.45
CA GLN A 89 -0.27 -3.45 15.46
C GLN A 89 1.17 -2.91 15.47
N ASN A 90 2.09 -3.61 16.08
CA ASN A 90 3.48 -3.19 16.25
C ASN A 90 4.44 -3.95 15.31
N GLU A 91 4.08 -4.04 14.04
CA GLU A 91 4.79 -4.82 13.02
C GLU A 91 6.24 -4.37 12.77
N LEU A 92 6.61 -3.15 13.17
CA LEU A 92 7.98 -2.63 13.03
C LEU A 92 8.76 -2.61 14.37
N ALA A 93 8.19 -3.19 15.44
CA ALA A 93 8.87 -3.27 16.73
C ALA A 93 9.98 -4.33 16.72
N GLU A 94 9.86 -5.37 15.92
CA GLU A 94 10.87 -6.41 15.74
C GLU A 94 11.61 -6.18 14.41
N LEU A 95 12.85 -5.67 14.48
CA LEU A 95 13.62 -5.36 13.26
C LEU A 95 13.96 -6.60 12.42
N THR A 96 13.93 -7.79 13.01
CA THR A 96 14.10 -9.06 12.30
C THR A 96 12.97 -9.38 11.32
N ASP A 97 11.81 -8.73 11.47
CA ASP A 97 10.71 -8.84 10.52
C ASP A 97 10.90 -7.95 9.28
N ILE A 98 11.94 -7.10 9.27
CA ILE A 98 12.30 -6.28 8.10
C ILE A 98 13.42 -6.99 7.35
N ASP A 99 13.04 -7.87 6.43
CA ASP A 99 14.00 -8.60 5.60
C ASP A 99 14.07 -7.96 4.19
N LYS A 100 15.18 -7.28 3.92
CA LYS A 100 15.40 -6.57 2.64
C LYS A 100 15.46 -7.53 1.45
N ARG A 101 15.98 -8.73 1.64
CA ARG A 101 16.09 -9.74 0.58
C ARG A 101 14.70 -10.26 0.21
N GLU A 102 13.89 -10.60 1.20
CA GLU A 102 12.52 -11.07 0.97
C GLU A 102 11.64 -9.98 0.37
N ALA A 103 11.75 -8.73 0.86
CA ALA A 103 11.06 -7.59 0.25
C ALA A 103 11.47 -7.40 -1.23
N GLY A 104 12.76 -7.45 -1.53
CA GLY A 104 13.26 -7.35 -2.90
C GLY A 104 12.77 -8.50 -3.80
N GLN A 105 12.70 -9.72 -3.28
CA GLN A 105 12.18 -10.88 -4.00
C GLN A 105 10.69 -10.72 -4.30
N ALA A 106 9.89 -10.28 -3.32
CA ALA A 106 8.46 -10.02 -3.48
C ALA A 106 8.21 -8.96 -4.56
N ILE A 107 8.96 -7.84 -4.53
CA ILE A 107 8.87 -6.78 -5.52
C ILE A 107 9.21 -7.30 -6.93
N ALA A 108 10.25 -8.11 -7.05
CA ALA A 108 10.68 -8.67 -8.34
C ALA A 108 9.67 -9.67 -8.91
N ASN A 109 8.99 -10.43 -8.05
CA ASN A 109 8.00 -11.44 -8.44
C ASN A 109 6.66 -10.82 -8.89
N HIS A 110 6.32 -9.61 -8.44
CA HIS A 110 5.03 -8.96 -8.70
C HIS A 110 5.16 -7.58 -9.37
N PRO A 111 5.86 -7.50 -10.53
CA PRO A 111 6.02 -6.24 -11.24
C PRO A 111 4.65 -5.71 -11.71
N GLY A 112 4.39 -4.41 -11.46
CA GLY A 112 3.14 -3.77 -11.84
C GLY A 112 1.97 -3.98 -10.85
N PHE A 113 2.05 -4.94 -9.93
CA PHE A 113 1.15 -5.06 -8.79
C PHE A 113 1.72 -4.31 -7.58
N ILE A 114 2.96 -4.60 -7.19
CA ILE A 114 3.66 -3.82 -6.18
C ILE A 114 4.21 -2.55 -6.85
N ILE A 115 3.63 -1.41 -6.49
CA ILE A 115 3.97 -0.10 -7.06
C ILE A 115 4.72 0.80 -6.09
N GLY A 116 4.97 0.34 -4.87
CA GLY A 116 5.69 1.07 -3.83
C GLY A 116 5.89 0.23 -2.59
N ILE A 117 6.47 0.83 -1.56
CA ILE A 117 6.67 0.21 -0.24
C ILE A 117 6.03 1.06 0.85
N LYS A 118 5.64 0.44 1.96
CA LYS A 118 4.95 1.08 3.08
C LYS A 118 5.69 0.92 4.39
N ALA A 119 5.78 2.03 5.16
CA ALA A 119 6.23 2.03 6.54
C ALA A 119 5.26 2.84 7.41
N ARG A 120 4.87 2.32 8.60
CA ARG A 120 4.09 3.07 9.58
C ARG A 120 5.01 3.56 10.70
N MET A 121 5.22 4.87 10.77
CA MET A 121 6.19 5.51 11.66
C MET A 121 5.48 6.14 12.87
N SER A 122 4.79 5.30 13.65
CA SER A 122 4.12 5.70 14.90
C SER A 122 4.73 4.95 16.09
N SER A 123 4.74 5.55 17.26
CA SER A 123 5.33 4.94 18.48
C SER A 123 4.73 3.56 18.81
N SER A 124 3.41 3.42 18.59
CA SER A 124 2.71 2.15 18.77
C SER A 124 3.11 1.06 17.76
N VAL A 125 3.77 1.44 16.67
CA VAL A 125 4.20 0.54 15.60
C VAL A 125 5.68 0.22 15.69
N VAL A 126 6.53 1.25 15.82
CA VAL A 126 7.98 1.10 15.82
C VAL A 126 8.54 0.69 17.20
N GLY A 127 7.76 0.87 18.27
CA GLY A 127 8.21 0.61 19.63
C GLY A 127 9.43 1.44 19.98
N LYS A 128 10.51 0.78 20.42
CA LYS A 128 11.77 1.44 20.82
C LYS A 128 12.72 1.75 19.67
N ASN A 129 12.35 1.41 18.43
CA ASN A 129 13.26 1.48 17.29
C ASN A 129 13.42 2.89 16.71
N GLY A 130 12.61 3.87 17.15
CA GLY A 130 12.67 5.24 16.61
C GLY A 130 12.56 5.26 15.10
N THR A 131 13.46 5.96 14.43
CA THR A 131 13.51 6.07 12.96
C THR A 131 14.20 4.89 12.26
N ARG A 132 14.74 3.91 13.00
CA ARG A 132 15.50 2.80 12.40
C ARG A 132 14.72 2.02 11.34
N PRO A 133 13.42 1.70 11.50
CA PRO A 133 12.63 1.05 10.44
C PRO A 133 12.56 1.89 9.15
N LEU A 134 12.48 3.22 9.26
CA LEU A 134 12.47 4.11 8.11
C LEU A 134 13.80 4.11 7.36
N VAL A 135 14.93 4.05 8.08
CA VAL A 135 16.26 3.89 7.47
C VAL A 135 16.33 2.61 6.65
N LEU A 136 15.82 1.49 7.19
CA LEU A 136 15.75 0.22 6.48
C LEU A 136 14.82 0.28 5.27
N ALA A 137 13.68 0.99 5.39
CA ALA A 137 12.79 1.24 4.26
C ALA A 137 13.49 1.99 3.13
N LYS A 138 14.29 3.00 3.45
CA LYS A 138 15.11 3.75 2.46
C LYS A 138 16.19 2.88 1.82
N GLU A 139 16.74 1.90 2.55
CA GLU A 139 17.66 0.91 1.97
C GLU A 139 16.93 0.00 0.97
N ILE A 140 15.75 -0.55 1.34
CA ILE A 140 14.90 -1.33 0.43
C ILE A 140 14.54 -0.52 -0.81
N GLN A 141 14.14 0.73 -0.65
CA GLN A 141 13.79 1.64 -1.75
C GLN A 141 14.96 1.79 -2.75
N ARG A 142 16.16 2.06 -2.24
CA ARG A 142 17.37 2.24 -3.09
C ARG A 142 17.74 0.99 -3.85
N GLU A 143 17.58 -0.18 -3.24
CA GLU A 143 17.89 -1.47 -3.84
C GLU A 143 16.84 -1.89 -4.89
N ASN A 144 15.63 -1.29 -4.86
CA ASN A 144 14.49 -1.66 -5.69
C ASN A 144 13.98 -0.50 -6.58
N ARG A 145 14.82 0.01 -7.47
CA ARG A 145 14.48 0.98 -8.53
C ARG A 145 13.88 2.29 -8.03
N GLN A 146 14.16 2.69 -6.79
CA GLN A 146 13.61 3.91 -6.18
C GLN A 146 12.06 3.93 -6.20
N LEU A 147 11.43 2.79 -5.89
CA LEU A 147 9.97 2.73 -5.76
C LEU A 147 9.48 3.79 -4.74
N PRO A 148 8.29 4.40 -4.94
CA PRO A 148 7.72 5.31 -3.95
C PRO A 148 7.64 4.66 -2.57
N LEU A 149 8.04 5.39 -1.53
CA LEU A 149 7.85 4.99 -0.13
C LEU A 149 6.70 5.80 0.46
N MET A 150 5.65 5.12 0.92
CA MET A 150 4.56 5.74 1.65
C MET A 150 4.77 5.58 3.15
N VAL A 151 4.78 6.69 3.87
CA VAL A 151 4.99 6.73 5.32
C VAL A 151 3.74 7.23 6.02
N HIS A 152 3.16 6.38 6.88
CA HIS A 152 2.07 6.77 7.77
C HIS A 152 2.61 7.27 9.10
N ILE A 153 2.10 8.41 9.57
CA ILE A 153 2.49 9.04 10.83
C ILE A 153 1.24 9.25 11.68
N GLY A 154 1.17 8.55 12.81
CA GLY A 154 0.01 8.61 13.70
C GLY A 154 0.30 9.28 15.04
N ASN A 155 1.36 8.88 15.72
CA ASN A 155 1.73 9.40 17.04
C ASN A 155 3.25 9.36 17.26
N ASN A 156 3.73 10.30 18.07
CA ASN A 156 5.14 10.43 18.45
C ASN A 156 5.54 9.45 19.57
N PRO A 157 6.83 9.10 19.69
CA PRO A 157 7.91 9.28 18.71
C PRO A 157 7.84 8.25 17.58
N PRO A 158 8.59 8.38 16.44
CA PRO A 158 9.51 9.47 16.10
C PRO A 158 8.80 10.78 15.81
N ASP A 159 9.51 11.89 15.95
CA ASP A 159 8.99 13.22 15.62
C ASP A 159 8.93 13.42 14.10
N LEU A 160 8.01 14.30 13.66
CA LEU A 160 7.79 14.57 12.24
C LEU A 160 9.07 15.05 11.54
N ASP A 161 9.85 15.92 12.21
CA ASP A 161 11.10 16.45 11.64
C ASP A 161 12.12 15.33 11.41
N GLU A 162 12.27 14.40 12.37
CA GLU A 162 13.16 13.24 12.24
C GLU A 162 12.76 12.32 11.07
N ILE A 163 11.45 12.20 10.84
CA ILE A 163 10.93 11.42 9.71
C ILE A 163 11.17 12.17 8.41
N ALA A 164 10.84 13.48 8.36
CA ALA A 164 10.94 14.30 7.16
C ALA A 164 12.38 14.40 6.65
N ASP A 165 13.37 14.48 7.55
CA ASP A 165 14.79 14.53 7.20
C ASP A 165 15.30 13.25 6.44
N LEU A 166 14.58 12.14 6.59
CA LEU A 166 14.90 10.89 5.89
C LEU A 166 14.19 10.74 4.55
N LEU A 167 13.14 11.53 4.30
CA LEU A 167 12.34 11.42 3.08
C LEU A 167 13.00 12.15 1.91
N THR A 168 12.67 11.72 0.71
CA THR A 168 13.20 12.28 -0.54
C THR A 168 12.06 12.53 -1.52
N SER A 169 12.32 13.28 -2.59
CA SER A 169 11.34 13.53 -3.64
C SER A 169 10.75 12.22 -4.17
N GLY A 170 9.43 12.13 -4.25
CA GLY A 170 8.68 10.93 -4.65
C GLY A 170 8.19 10.09 -3.48
N ASP A 171 8.64 10.35 -2.24
CA ASP A 171 8.05 9.73 -1.06
C ASP A 171 6.72 10.41 -0.68
N ILE A 172 5.85 9.67 -0.01
CA ILE A 172 4.48 10.05 0.30
C ILE A 172 4.31 10.05 1.82
N ILE A 173 3.78 11.13 2.38
CA ILE A 173 3.32 11.19 3.78
C ILE A 173 1.80 11.07 3.79
N THR A 174 1.27 10.24 4.70
CA THR A 174 -0.15 9.96 4.82
C THR A 174 -0.60 9.86 6.28
#